data_c9b6110593f644b42004322be65fd80e
#
_entry.id   c9b6110593f644b42004322be65fd80e
#
_cell.length_a   1.000
_cell.length_b   1.000
_cell.length_c   1.000
_cell.angle_alpha   90.00
_cell.angle_beta   90.00
_cell.angle_gamma   90.00
#
_symmetry.space_group_name_H-M   'P 1'
#
loop_
_entity.id
_entity.type
_entity.pdbx_description
1 polymer ?
#
loop_
_entity_poly.entity_id
_entity_poly.type
_entity_poly.pdbx_seq_one_letter_code
_entity_poly.pdbx_strand_id
1 'polypeptide(L)'
;LTMDGNFGNPASRSHFYGWKAEEAVENARRQVADLIKADPREIVWTSGATESDNLAIKGIAHFNHRKGKHIITSKIEHKAVLDTCRQLEREGYEVTYLDPASNGIISPEQVAEAIREDTTLVSLMHVNNEIGVINDIAAIGEVCRAKKVFFHVDAAQSAGKIEIDLELMKVDLMSFSAHKIYGPKGIGALYVRRKPRVRIEAQVHGGGHERGMRSGTLPTHQIVGMGAAFEVAR
;
A
#
# COMPACT_ATOMS: atom_id res chain seq x y z
N LEU A 1 13.14 3.41 -22.90
CA LEU A 1 12.48 2.12 -23.19
C LEU A 1 11.60 2.20 -24.46
N THR A 2 10.66 3.13 -24.51
CA THR A 2 9.73 3.26 -25.64
C THR A 2 10.42 3.75 -26.92
N MET A 3 11.40 4.66 -26.83
CA MET A 3 12.16 5.18 -27.97
C MET A 3 13.15 4.17 -28.56
N ASP A 4 13.58 3.20 -27.78
CA ASP A 4 14.53 2.14 -28.20
C ASP A 4 13.82 0.90 -28.77
N GLY A 5 12.55 0.98 -29.11
CA GLY A 5 11.76 -0.14 -29.63
C GLY A 5 11.39 -1.21 -28.60
N ASN A 6 11.63 -0.99 -27.30
CA ASN A 6 11.31 -1.92 -26.22
C ASN A 6 9.88 -1.68 -25.68
N PHE A 7 8.88 -1.80 -26.55
CA PHE A 7 7.46 -1.58 -26.25
C PHE A 7 6.69 -2.91 -26.21
N GLY A 8 7.23 -3.89 -25.48
CA GLY A 8 6.59 -5.19 -25.29
C GLY A 8 5.54 -5.18 -24.18
N ASN A 9 4.52 -6.04 -24.31
CA ASN A 9 3.61 -6.33 -23.20
C ASN A 9 4.26 -7.34 -22.26
N PRO A 10 4.52 -7.02 -20.97
CA PRO A 10 5.17 -7.93 -20.03
C PRO A 10 4.36 -9.20 -19.73
N ALA A 11 3.04 -9.21 -20.02
CA ALA A 11 2.22 -10.41 -19.91
C ALA A 11 2.37 -11.37 -21.10
N SER A 12 3.02 -10.94 -22.20
CA SER A 12 3.21 -11.76 -23.39
C SER A 12 4.47 -12.60 -23.28
N ARG A 13 4.30 -13.89 -23.01
CA ARG A 13 5.40 -14.86 -22.83
C ARG A 13 5.87 -15.54 -24.10
N SER A 14 5.26 -15.24 -25.26
CA SER A 14 5.49 -15.94 -26.53
C SER A 14 6.58 -15.29 -27.41
N HIS A 15 7.12 -14.13 -27.04
CA HIS A 15 8.09 -13.42 -27.87
C HIS A 15 9.06 -12.55 -27.03
N PHE A 16 10.22 -12.29 -27.65
CA PHE A 16 11.35 -11.58 -27.04
C PHE A 16 11.02 -10.20 -26.45
N TYR A 17 10.17 -9.41 -27.10
CA TYR A 17 9.78 -8.09 -26.59
C TYR A 17 9.00 -8.18 -25.26
N GLY A 18 8.17 -9.20 -25.13
CA GLY A 18 7.45 -9.47 -23.87
C GLY A 18 8.41 -9.83 -22.73
N TRP A 19 9.38 -10.69 -23.00
CA TRP A 19 10.38 -11.11 -22.00
C TRP A 19 11.23 -9.93 -21.51
N LYS A 20 11.69 -9.05 -22.43
CA LYS A 20 12.42 -7.82 -22.06
C LYS A 20 11.57 -6.90 -21.16
N ALA A 21 10.29 -6.75 -21.49
CA ALA A 21 9.40 -5.93 -20.69
C ALA A 21 9.14 -6.55 -19.31
N GLU A 22 8.97 -7.88 -19.24
CA GLU A 22 8.82 -8.63 -17.98
C GLU A 22 10.08 -8.49 -17.10
N GLU A 23 11.28 -8.64 -17.67
CA GLU A 23 12.55 -8.47 -16.97
C GLU A 23 12.68 -7.05 -16.40
N ALA A 24 12.33 -6.02 -17.17
CA ALA A 24 12.39 -4.63 -16.73
C ALA A 24 11.41 -4.37 -15.56
N VAL A 25 10.19 -4.93 -15.62
CA VAL A 25 9.19 -4.84 -14.54
C VAL A 25 9.69 -5.53 -13.27
N GLU A 26 10.26 -6.73 -13.39
CA GLU A 26 10.75 -7.49 -12.23
C GLU A 26 12.01 -6.86 -11.61
N ASN A 27 12.87 -6.21 -12.41
CA ASN A 27 13.98 -5.41 -11.89
C ASN A 27 13.47 -4.24 -11.05
N ALA A 28 12.51 -3.47 -11.57
CA ALA A 28 11.90 -2.37 -10.85
C ALA A 28 11.19 -2.84 -9.57
N ARG A 29 10.56 -4.02 -9.61
CA ARG A 29 9.91 -4.63 -8.43
C ARG A 29 10.92 -4.93 -7.32
N ARG A 30 12.11 -5.43 -7.69
CA ARG A 30 13.21 -5.64 -6.73
C ARG A 30 13.69 -4.32 -6.13
N GLN A 31 13.90 -3.28 -6.94
CA GLN A 31 14.33 -1.96 -6.48
C GLN A 31 13.35 -1.36 -5.46
N VAL A 32 12.03 -1.49 -5.69
CA VAL A 32 11.02 -1.04 -4.73
C VAL A 32 11.06 -1.88 -3.46
N ALA A 33 11.14 -3.21 -3.58
CA ALA A 33 11.16 -4.12 -2.44
C ALA A 33 12.41 -3.91 -1.56
N ASP A 34 13.58 -3.69 -2.17
CA ASP A 34 14.84 -3.49 -1.47
C ASP A 34 14.82 -2.25 -0.56
N LEU A 35 14.21 -1.13 -1.00
CA LEU A 35 14.12 0.10 -0.20
C LEU A 35 13.34 -0.12 1.10
N ILE A 36 12.36 -1.01 1.10
CA ILE A 36 11.46 -1.28 2.23
C ILE A 36 11.74 -2.61 2.92
N LYS A 37 12.83 -3.29 2.56
CA LYS A 37 13.24 -4.60 3.09
C LYS A 37 12.17 -5.69 2.94
N ALA A 38 11.49 -5.73 1.77
CA ALA A 38 10.42 -6.68 1.45
C ALA A 38 10.86 -7.74 0.42
N ASP A 39 10.09 -8.83 0.32
CA ASP A 39 10.19 -9.76 -0.82
C ASP A 39 9.55 -9.10 -2.07
N PRO A 40 10.21 -9.10 -3.23
CA PRO A 40 9.61 -8.54 -4.45
C PRO A 40 8.21 -9.07 -4.78
N ARG A 41 7.92 -10.31 -4.40
CA ARG A 41 6.60 -10.92 -4.57
C ARG A 41 5.50 -10.31 -3.69
N GLU A 42 5.84 -9.42 -2.76
CA GLU A 42 4.92 -8.69 -1.90
C GLU A 42 4.51 -7.34 -2.50
N ILE A 43 5.15 -6.93 -3.61
CA ILE A 43 4.84 -5.69 -4.31
C ILE A 43 3.76 -5.92 -5.36
N VAL A 44 2.74 -5.07 -5.37
CA VAL A 44 1.62 -5.03 -6.34
C VAL A 44 1.62 -3.66 -7.00
N TRP A 45 1.73 -3.61 -8.33
CA TRP A 45 1.71 -2.35 -9.07
C TRP A 45 0.29 -1.76 -9.13
N THR A 46 0.21 -0.46 -8.91
CA THR A 46 -1.02 0.35 -8.97
C THR A 46 -0.77 1.64 -9.74
N SER A 47 -1.80 2.45 -9.96
CA SER A 47 -1.67 3.75 -10.63
C SER A 47 -1.19 4.89 -9.69
N GLY A 48 -1.02 4.62 -8.40
CA GLY A 48 -0.59 5.59 -7.39
C GLY A 48 -1.07 5.22 -6.00
N ALA A 49 -0.71 6.01 -4.98
CA ALA A 49 -1.11 5.75 -3.60
C ALA A 49 -2.63 5.71 -3.43
N THR A 50 -3.38 6.55 -4.12
CA THR A 50 -4.85 6.55 -4.06
C THR A 50 -5.45 5.19 -4.45
N GLU A 51 -4.97 4.55 -5.51
CA GLU A 51 -5.41 3.20 -5.87
C GLU A 51 -4.92 2.18 -4.85
N SER A 52 -3.68 2.31 -4.36
CA SER A 52 -3.12 1.42 -3.34
C SER A 52 -3.93 1.44 -2.05
N ASP A 53 -4.32 2.62 -1.56
CA ASP A 53 -5.15 2.80 -0.36
C ASP A 53 -6.53 2.17 -0.55
N ASN A 54 -7.18 2.41 -1.70
CA ASN A 54 -8.46 1.78 -2.02
C ASN A 54 -8.34 0.26 -2.06
N LEU A 55 -7.30 -0.27 -2.74
CA LEU A 55 -7.07 -1.70 -2.84
C LEU A 55 -6.80 -2.35 -1.48
N ALA A 56 -6.01 -1.68 -0.62
CA ALA A 56 -5.71 -2.17 0.73
C ALA A 56 -6.97 -2.15 1.61
N ILE A 57 -7.61 -0.99 1.74
CA ILE A 57 -8.71 -0.78 2.69
C ILE A 57 -9.95 -1.57 2.27
N LYS A 58 -10.43 -1.39 1.03
CA LYS A 58 -11.58 -2.15 0.52
C LYS A 58 -11.26 -3.65 0.39
N GLY A 59 -10.06 -3.98 -0.09
CA GLY A 59 -9.63 -5.36 -0.28
C GLY A 59 -9.63 -6.15 1.03
N ILE A 60 -9.16 -5.57 2.14
CA ILE A 60 -9.23 -6.19 3.48
C ILE A 60 -10.68 -6.22 3.98
N ALA A 61 -11.41 -5.12 3.89
CA ALA A 61 -12.77 -5.02 4.38
C ALA A 61 -13.68 -6.07 3.73
N HIS A 62 -13.69 -6.13 2.40
CA HIS A 62 -14.54 -7.06 1.66
C HIS A 62 -14.13 -8.52 1.88
N PHE A 63 -12.83 -8.83 1.85
CA PHE A 63 -12.37 -10.19 2.06
C PHE A 63 -12.69 -10.71 3.47
N ASN A 64 -12.67 -9.84 4.48
CA ASN A 64 -12.87 -10.19 5.88
C ASN A 64 -14.27 -9.81 6.42
N HIS A 65 -15.24 -9.47 5.58
CA HIS A 65 -16.59 -9.01 5.99
C HIS A 65 -17.31 -9.94 6.97
N ARG A 66 -16.98 -11.24 6.95
CA ARG A 66 -17.54 -12.24 7.89
C ARG A 66 -16.88 -12.21 9.26
N LYS A 67 -15.64 -11.71 9.38
CA LYS A 67 -14.92 -11.59 10.64
C LYS A 67 -15.39 -10.35 11.41
N GLY A 68 -15.70 -9.28 10.71
CA GLY A 68 -16.16 -8.02 11.28
C GLY A 68 -16.26 -6.92 10.24
N LYS A 69 -16.87 -5.81 10.63
CA LYS A 69 -17.12 -4.65 9.78
C LYS A 69 -16.64 -3.33 10.40
N HIS A 70 -15.72 -3.40 11.35
CA HIS A 70 -15.16 -2.19 11.96
C HIS A 70 -13.75 -1.89 11.43
N ILE A 71 -13.52 -0.60 11.13
CA ILE A 71 -12.26 -0.06 10.64
C ILE A 71 -11.86 1.13 11.50
N ILE A 72 -10.57 1.28 11.77
CA ILE A 72 -10.02 2.41 12.51
C ILE A 72 -9.10 3.20 11.58
N THR A 73 -9.27 4.51 11.57
CA THR A 73 -8.40 5.45 10.86
C THR A 73 -8.28 6.76 11.63
N SER A 74 -7.57 7.76 11.12
CA SER A 74 -7.49 9.07 11.77
C SER A 74 -8.22 10.17 10.99
N LYS A 75 -8.59 11.25 11.65
CA LYS A 75 -9.24 12.42 11.02
C LYS A 75 -8.33 13.21 10.09
N ILE A 76 -7.02 13.04 10.22
CA ILE A 76 -6.00 13.78 9.47
C ILE A 76 -5.37 12.97 8.33
N GLU A 77 -5.99 11.84 7.96
CA GLU A 77 -5.56 11.05 6.81
C GLU A 77 -5.75 11.80 5.48
N HIS A 78 -5.01 11.37 4.46
CA HIS A 78 -5.25 11.83 3.10
C HIS A 78 -6.67 11.47 2.64
N LYS A 79 -7.26 12.27 1.75
CA LYS A 79 -8.61 12.03 1.20
C LYS A 79 -8.78 10.65 0.58
N ALA A 80 -7.73 10.05 0.02
CA ALA A 80 -7.77 8.70 -0.51
C ALA A 80 -8.19 7.67 0.54
N VAL A 81 -7.77 7.83 1.79
CA VAL A 81 -8.17 6.99 2.93
C VAL A 81 -9.55 7.39 3.44
N LEU A 82 -9.76 8.69 3.72
CA LEU A 82 -11.03 9.18 4.30
C LEU A 82 -12.23 8.89 3.40
N ASP A 83 -12.13 9.17 2.10
CA ASP A 83 -13.25 8.97 1.18
C ASP A 83 -13.50 7.47 0.91
N THR A 84 -12.43 6.65 0.96
CA THR A 84 -12.56 5.18 0.91
C THR A 84 -13.30 4.65 2.14
N CYS A 85 -12.97 5.14 3.33
CA CYS A 85 -13.67 4.79 4.58
C CYS A 85 -15.15 5.23 4.51
N ARG A 86 -15.44 6.47 4.07
CA ARG A 86 -16.82 6.94 3.88
C ARG A 86 -17.63 6.10 2.87
N GLN A 87 -16.97 5.57 1.84
CA GLN A 87 -17.62 4.65 0.92
C GLN A 87 -17.97 3.33 1.61
N LEU A 88 -17.08 2.79 2.44
CA LEU A 88 -17.36 1.58 3.21
C LEU A 88 -18.47 1.79 4.25
N GLU A 89 -18.59 2.98 4.87
CA GLU A 89 -19.72 3.32 5.74
C GLU A 89 -21.08 3.20 4.98
N ARG A 90 -21.14 3.63 3.72
CA ARG A 90 -22.34 3.44 2.87
C ARG A 90 -22.62 1.97 2.55
N GLU A 91 -21.61 1.12 2.64
CA GLU A 91 -21.71 -0.33 2.46
C GLU A 91 -22.00 -1.08 3.79
N GLY A 92 -22.25 -0.32 4.88
CA GLY A 92 -22.62 -0.85 6.19
C GLY A 92 -21.45 -1.28 7.06
N TYR A 93 -20.26 -0.70 6.85
CA TYR A 93 -19.14 -0.77 7.79
C TYR A 93 -19.22 0.35 8.81
N GLU A 94 -18.64 0.14 9.98
CA GLU A 94 -18.42 1.18 10.98
C GLU A 94 -16.97 1.66 10.93
N VAL A 95 -16.76 2.97 11.02
CA VAL A 95 -15.42 3.57 10.99
C VAL A 95 -15.22 4.43 12.23
N THR A 96 -14.18 4.13 13.01
CA THR A 96 -13.68 5.01 14.06
C THR A 96 -12.60 5.93 13.50
N TYR A 97 -12.86 7.23 13.56
CA TYR A 97 -11.91 8.27 13.16
C TYR A 97 -11.23 8.84 14.43
N LEU A 98 -9.99 8.45 14.67
CA LEU A 98 -9.21 8.92 15.83
C LEU A 98 -8.90 10.40 15.70
N ASP A 99 -9.04 11.12 16.81
CA ASP A 99 -8.57 12.49 16.94
C ASP A 99 -7.06 12.49 17.25
N PRO A 100 -6.23 13.20 16.46
CA PRO A 100 -4.82 13.33 16.80
C PRO A 100 -4.66 14.13 18.10
N ALA A 101 -3.61 13.86 18.83
CA ALA A 101 -3.20 14.69 19.97
C ALA A 101 -2.83 16.10 19.51
N SER A 102 -2.62 17.02 20.45
CA SER A 102 -2.29 18.43 20.15
C SER A 102 -1.00 18.59 19.31
N ASN A 103 -0.12 17.60 19.34
CA ASN A 103 1.09 17.53 18.50
C ASN A 103 0.86 16.85 17.13
N GLY A 104 -0.37 16.45 16.82
CA GLY A 104 -0.74 15.80 15.56
C GLY A 104 -0.50 14.28 15.51
N ILE A 105 -0.02 13.65 16.57
CA ILE A 105 0.32 12.22 16.62
C ILE A 105 -0.91 11.40 17.02
N ILE A 106 -1.05 10.22 16.41
CA ILE A 106 -1.93 9.13 16.88
C ILE A 106 -1.08 8.18 17.72
N SER A 107 -1.45 8.00 19.00
CA SER A 107 -0.69 7.12 19.88
C SER A 107 -1.10 5.65 19.75
N PRO A 108 -0.20 4.70 20.07
CA PRO A 108 -0.52 3.28 20.14
C PRO A 108 -1.66 2.97 21.12
N GLU A 109 -1.75 3.72 22.22
CA GLU A 109 -2.78 3.57 23.24
C GLU A 109 -4.17 3.92 22.69
N GLN A 110 -4.29 5.03 21.95
CA GLN A 110 -5.54 5.40 21.26
C GLN A 110 -6.01 4.31 20.31
N VAL A 111 -5.08 3.69 19.57
CA VAL A 111 -5.40 2.57 18.68
C VAL A 111 -5.85 1.35 19.47
N ALA A 112 -5.13 1.02 20.56
CA ALA A 112 -5.45 -0.14 21.42
C ALA A 112 -6.84 -0.04 22.06
N GLU A 113 -7.23 1.16 22.50
CA GLU A 113 -8.54 1.47 23.09
C GLU A 113 -9.68 1.41 22.07
N ALA A 114 -9.40 1.82 20.81
CA ALA A 114 -10.40 1.82 19.74
C ALA A 114 -10.66 0.42 19.15
N ILE A 115 -9.74 -0.54 19.31
CA ILE A 115 -9.90 -1.89 18.75
C ILE A 115 -10.99 -2.67 19.49
N ARG A 116 -11.96 -3.16 18.72
CA ARG A 116 -13.09 -4.01 19.17
C ARG A 116 -12.94 -5.43 18.61
N GLU A 117 -13.79 -6.35 19.05
CA GLU A 117 -13.80 -7.74 18.55
C GLU A 117 -14.03 -7.83 17.03
N ASP A 118 -14.87 -6.94 16.48
CA ASP A 118 -15.22 -6.90 15.07
C ASP A 118 -14.30 -5.98 14.25
N THR A 119 -13.22 -5.45 14.83
CA THR A 119 -12.22 -4.65 14.12
C THR A 119 -11.43 -5.54 13.16
N THR A 120 -11.43 -5.18 11.88
CA THR A 120 -10.70 -5.90 10.83
C THR A 120 -9.45 -5.19 10.37
N LEU A 121 -9.44 -3.86 10.40
CA LEU A 121 -8.36 -3.05 9.85
C LEU A 121 -8.11 -1.78 10.68
N VAL A 122 -6.83 -1.47 10.88
CA VAL A 122 -6.34 -0.14 11.23
C VAL A 122 -5.63 0.42 10.00
N SER A 123 -5.94 1.65 9.59
CA SER A 123 -5.31 2.33 8.46
C SER A 123 -4.84 3.72 8.89
N LEU A 124 -3.53 3.94 8.95
CA LEU A 124 -2.92 5.19 9.39
C LEU A 124 -1.77 5.59 8.47
N MET A 125 -1.58 6.89 8.27
CA MET A 125 -0.42 7.38 7.54
C MET A 125 0.84 7.36 8.40
N HIS A 126 1.99 7.12 7.76
CA HIS A 126 3.29 7.16 8.42
C HIS A 126 3.74 8.59 8.68
N VAL A 127 3.75 9.42 7.63
CA VAL A 127 4.09 10.85 7.70
C VAL A 127 2.92 11.65 7.14
N ASN A 128 2.45 12.62 7.92
CA ASN A 128 1.33 13.46 7.49
C ASN A 128 1.77 14.45 6.39
N ASN A 129 0.99 14.54 5.33
CA ASN A 129 1.29 15.36 4.15
C ASN A 129 1.11 16.86 4.36
N GLU A 130 0.38 17.30 5.40
CA GLU A 130 0.10 18.70 5.68
C GLU A 130 1.00 19.26 6.80
N ILE A 131 1.11 18.56 7.90
CA ILE A 131 1.81 19.03 9.10
C ILE A 131 3.15 18.33 9.36
N GLY A 132 3.50 17.29 8.56
CA GLY A 132 4.80 16.62 8.62
C GLY A 132 5.04 15.74 9.85
N VAL A 133 4.03 15.51 10.68
CA VAL A 133 4.14 14.67 11.88
C VAL A 133 4.39 13.20 11.46
N ILE A 134 5.20 12.51 12.25
CA ILE A 134 5.57 11.09 12.03
C ILE A 134 4.91 10.25 13.14
N ASN A 135 4.08 9.29 12.76
CA ASN A 135 3.49 8.33 13.69
C ASN A 135 4.47 7.17 13.98
N ASP A 136 4.45 6.65 15.20
CA ASP A 136 5.21 5.46 15.59
C ASP A 136 4.54 4.19 15.03
N ILE A 137 4.82 3.91 13.76
CA ILE A 137 4.25 2.76 13.04
C ILE A 137 4.67 1.43 13.66
N ALA A 138 5.86 1.34 14.23
CA ALA A 138 6.33 0.11 14.87
C ALA A 138 5.52 -0.21 16.14
N ALA A 139 5.33 0.76 17.03
CA ALA A 139 4.53 0.59 18.24
C ALA A 139 3.05 0.31 17.91
N ILE A 140 2.46 1.00 16.93
CA ILE A 140 1.10 0.73 16.46
C ILE A 140 0.99 -0.68 15.85
N GLY A 141 1.99 -1.09 15.07
CA GLY A 141 2.06 -2.42 14.47
C GLY A 141 2.09 -3.54 15.51
N GLU A 142 2.81 -3.35 16.63
CA GLU A 142 2.78 -4.28 17.78
C GLU A 142 1.38 -4.43 18.35
N VAL A 143 0.67 -3.32 18.55
CA VAL A 143 -0.72 -3.32 19.06
C VAL A 143 -1.63 -4.10 18.10
N CYS A 144 -1.58 -3.77 16.80
CA CYS A 144 -2.40 -4.43 15.77
C CYS A 144 -2.09 -5.93 15.69
N ARG A 145 -0.80 -6.31 15.75
CA ARG A 145 -0.36 -7.70 15.71
C ARG A 145 -0.83 -8.48 16.93
N ALA A 146 -0.71 -7.91 18.14
CA ALA A 146 -1.17 -8.53 19.40
C ALA A 146 -2.70 -8.74 19.40
N LYS A 147 -3.45 -7.82 18.81
CA LYS A 147 -4.91 -7.87 18.69
C LYS A 147 -5.42 -8.65 17.46
N LYS A 148 -4.52 -9.14 16.58
CA LYS A 148 -4.84 -9.87 15.34
C LYS A 148 -5.72 -9.04 14.38
N VAL A 149 -5.48 -7.74 14.32
CA VAL A 149 -6.10 -6.78 13.41
C VAL A 149 -5.11 -6.48 12.29
N PHE A 150 -5.57 -6.38 11.04
CA PHE A 150 -4.71 -5.99 9.93
C PHE A 150 -4.29 -4.53 10.05
N PHE A 151 -3.04 -4.24 9.64
CA PHE A 151 -2.49 -2.90 9.69
C PHE A 151 -2.04 -2.45 8.30
N HIS A 152 -2.70 -1.41 7.79
CA HIS A 152 -2.36 -0.70 6.56
C HIS A 152 -1.71 0.63 6.89
N VAL A 153 -0.68 1.00 6.15
CA VAL A 153 0.05 2.27 6.30
C VAL A 153 0.10 3.00 4.96
N ASP A 154 -0.40 4.23 4.92
CA ASP A 154 -0.10 5.15 3.81
C ASP A 154 1.31 5.71 4.00
N ALA A 155 2.24 5.25 3.16
CA ALA A 155 3.65 5.66 3.17
C ALA A 155 4.01 6.58 1.99
N ALA A 156 3.03 7.22 1.36
CA ALA A 156 3.28 8.12 0.22
C ALA A 156 4.25 9.25 0.55
N GLN A 157 4.28 9.73 1.79
CA GLN A 157 5.18 10.81 2.22
C GLN A 157 6.48 10.31 2.86
N SER A 158 6.56 9.05 3.29
CA SER A 158 7.71 8.52 4.02
C SER A 158 8.71 7.77 3.15
N ALA A 159 8.24 7.08 2.11
CA ALA A 159 9.12 6.28 1.24
C ALA A 159 10.26 7.13 0.66
N GLY A 160 11.50 6.63 0.79
CA GLY A 160 12.70 7.31 0.32
C GLY A 160 13.10 8.57 1.09
N LYS A 161 12.41 8.91 2.20
CA LYS A 161 12.72 10.07 3.06
C LYS A 161 13.10 9.66 4.47
N ILE A 162 12.49 8.60 4.97
CA ILE A 162 12.81 7.97 6.25
C ILE A 162 12.92 6.46 6.05
N GLU A 163 13.66 5.80 6.92
CA GLU A 163 13.85 4.36 6.86
C GLU A 163 12.52 3.62 7.08
N ILE A 164 12.26 2.62 6.23
CA ILE A 164 11.14 1.70 6.36
C ILE A 164 11.69 0.29 6.54
N ASP A 165 11.38 -0.31 7.68
CA ASP A 165 11.71 -1.70 7.99
C ASP A 165 10.42 -2.45 8.34
N LEU A 166 9.91 -3.21 7.39
CA LEU A 166 8.60 -3.87 7.54
C LEU A 166 8.61 -5.00 8.58
N GLU A 167 9.78 -5.59 8.90
CA GLU A 167 9.87 -6.58 9.96
C GLU A 167 9.70 -5.93 11.35
N LEU A 168 10.31 -4.77 11.54
CA LEU A 168 10.17 -3.99 12.77
C LEU A 168 8.79 -3.35 12.88
N MET A 169 8.26 -2.79 11.79
CA MET A 169 6.99 -2.07 11.77
C MET A 169 5.75 -2.97 11.84
N LYS A 170 5.90 -4.29 11.58
CA LYS A 170 4.81 -5.28 11.60
C LYS A 170 3.59 -4.91 10.78
N VAL A 171 3.81 -4.23 9.67
CA VAL A 171 2.77 -3.78 8.74
C VAL A 171 2.29 -4.95 7.87
N ASP A 172 1.01 -4.97 7.54
CA ASP A 172 0.40 -5.96 6.66
C ASP A 172 0.25 -5.48 5.22
N LEU A 173 -0.02 -4.19 5.05
CA LEU A 173 -0.14 -3.52 3.76
C LEU A 173 0.48 -2.12 3.85
N MET A 174 1.14 -1.66 2.78
CA MET A 174 1.73 -0.33 2.74
C MET A 174 1.64 0.27 1.34
N SER A 175 1.13 1.50 1.27
CA SER A 175 0.88 2.22 0.00
C SER A 175 2.00 3.17 -0.35
N PHE A 176 2.37 3.22 -1.65
CA PHE A 176 3.44 4.06 -2.19
C PHE A 176 3.02 4.80 -3.45
N SER A 177 3.64 5.96 -3.68
CA SER A 177 3.48 6.74 -4.92
C SER A 177 4.83 7.22 -5.45
N ALA A 178 5.12 6.97 -6.72
CA ALA A 178 6.41 7.34 -7.33
C ALA A 178 6.64 8.86 -7.38
N HIS A 179 5.60 9.66 -7.66
CA HIS A 179 5.78 11.11 -7.83
C HIS A 179 6.13 11.86 -6.52
N LYS A 180 6.03 11.21 -5.38
CA LYS A 180 6.43 11.79 -4.07
C LYS A 180 7.93 11.64 -3.78
N ILE A 181 8.64 10.85 -4.59
CA ILE A 181 10.09 10.66 -4.57
C ILE A 181 10.72 10.96 -5.95
N TYR A 182 10.14 11.93 -6.67
CA TYR A 182 10.62 12.40 -7.97
C TYR A 182 10.54 11.38 -9.11
N GLY A 183 9.80 10.30 -8.94
CA GLY A 183 9.44 9.34 -9.98
C GLY A 183 8.26 9.80 -10.83
N PRO A 184 7.83 8.98 -11.82
CA PRO A 184 6.73 9.33 -12.71
C PRO A 184 5.39 9.47 -11.98
N LYS A 185 4.52 10.35 -12.47
CA LYS A 185 3.10 10.37 -12.08
C LYS A 185 2.37 9.19 -12.73
N GLY A 186 1.28 8.74 -12.10
CA GLY A 186 0.43 7.67 -12.65
C GLY A 186 0.96 6.26 -12.37
N ILE A 187 1.89 6.11 -11.44
CA ILE A 187 2.38 4.82 -10.95
C ILE A 187 2.58 4.84 -9.44
N GLY A 188 2.22 3.76 -8.78
CA GLY A 188 2.44 3.48 -7.39
C GLY A 188 2.56 1.98 -7.14
N ALA A 189 2.65 1.62 -5.88
CA ALA A 189 2.71 0.23 -5.46
C ALA A 189 2.00 0.02 -4.12
N LEU A 190 1.48 -1.20 -3.94
CA LEU A 190 0.99 -1.69 -2.67
C LEU A 190 1.88 -2.86 -2.23
N TYR A 191 2.47 -2.76 -1.04
CA TYR A 191 3.02 -3.91 -0.35
C TYR A 191 1.88 -4.72 0.26
N VAL A 192 1.90 -6.04 0.05
CA VAL A 192 0.95 -7.00 0.64
C VAL A 192 1.73 -8.15 1.24
N ARG A 193 1.76 -8.25 2.56
CA ARG A 193 2.54 -9.25 3.29
C ARG A 193 2.15 -10.68 2.91
N ARG A 194 3.16 -11.51 2.66
CA ARG A 194 2.98 -12.92 2.28
C ARG A 194 3.11 -13.91 3.43
N LYS A 195 3.82 -13.57 4.49
CA LYS A 195 4.07 -14.47 5.64
C LYS A 195 3.87 -13.77 6.97
N PRO A 196 2.83 -14.12 7.74
CA PRO A 196 1.67 -14.90 7.34
C PRO A 196 0.88 -14.20 6.23
N ARG A 197 0.22 -15.01 5.36
CA ARG A 197 -0.38 -14.49 4.13
C ARG A 197 -1.56 -13.56 4.41
N VAL A 198 -1.47 -12.33 3.92
CA VAL A 198 -2.58 -11.40 3.81
C VAL A 198 -3.35 -11.69 2.51
N ARG A 199 -4.67 -11.71 2.57
CA ARG A 199 -5.56 -11.86 1.43
C ARG A 199 -6.42 -10.61 1.30
N ILE A 200 -6.51 -10.11 0.09
CA ILE A 200 -7.33 -8.96 -0.27
C ILE A 200 -8.25 -9.32 -1.43
N GLU A 201 -9.42 -8.70 -1.47
CA GLU A 201 -10.30 -8.77 -2.62
C GLU A 201 -9.86 -7.76 -3.68
N ALA A 202 -9.74 -8.22 -4.93
CA ALA A 202 -9.36 -7.35 -6.03
C ALA A 202 -10.45 -6.32 -6.32
N GLN A 203 -10.04 -5.06 -6.59
CA GLN A 203 -10.98 -3.99 -6.96
C GLN A 203 -11.08 -3.80 -8.49
N VAL A 204 -10.06 -4.26 -9.23
CA VAL A 204 -10.02 -4.21 -10.69
C VAL A 204 -9.86 -5.62 -11.23
N HIS A 205 -10.86 -6.08 -11.99
CA HIS A 205 -10.91 -7.42 -12.55
C HIS A 205 -10.48 -7.44 -14.02
N GLY A 206 -9.94 -8.57 -14.51
CA GLY A 206 -9.47 -8.72 -15.88
C GLY A 206 -8.41 -9.82 -16.01
N GLY A 207 -7.35 -9.59 -16.77
CA GLY A 207 -6.34 -10.59 -17.17
C GLY A 207 -5.49 -11.24 -16.07
N GLY A 208 -5.83 -11.11 -14.80
CA GLY A 208 -5.15 -11.82 -13.70
C GLY A 208 -3.75 -11.28 -13.37
N HIS A 209 -3.39 -10.08 -13.83
CA HIS A 209 -2.12 -9.44 -13.53
C HIS A 209 -1.94 -9.27 -12.02
N GLU A 210 -0.71 -9.04 -11.61
CA GLU A 210 -0.35 -8.86 -10.19
C GLU A 210 -0.91 -9.98 -9.29
N ARG A 211 -0.80 -11.21 -9.74
CA ARG A 211 -1.25 -12.43 -9.04
C ARG A 211 -2.75 -12.43 -8.72
N GLY A 212 -3.54 -11.76 -9.58
CA GLY A 212 -4.99 -11.62 -9.43
C GLY A 212 -5.44 -10.50 -8.50
N MET A 213 -4.51 -9.78 -7.86
CA MET A 213 -4.85 -8.69 -6.93
C MET A 213 -5.18 -7.37 -7.65
N ARG A 214 -4.58 -7.14 -8.82
CA ARG A 214 -4.83 -5.93 -9.62
C ARG A 214 -4.63 -6.21 -11.10
N SER A 215 -5.69 -6.27 -11.85
CA SER A 215 -5.67 -6.52 -13.29
C SER A 215 -5.44 -5.24 -14.10
N GLY A 216 -4.86 -5.40 -15.28
CA GLY A 216 -4.58 -4.32 -16.24
C GLY A 216 -3.15 -4.42 -16.77
N THR A 217 -2.97 -4.15 -18.07
CA THR A 217 -1.65 -4.18 -18.70
C THR A 217 -0.69 -3.26 -17.95
N LEU A 218 0.46 -3.79 -17.57
CA LEU A 218 1.44 -3.06 -16.77
C LEU A 218 2.13 -1.95 -17.60
N PRO A 219 2.16 -0.71 -17.11
CA PRO A 219 2.82 0.42 -17.77
C PRO A 219 4.34 0.34 -17.54
N THR A 220 5.03 -0.51 -18.30
CA THR A 220 6.46 -0.85 -18.12
C THR A 220 7.35 0.36 -17.92
N HIS A 221 7.18 1.41 -18.73
CA HIS A 221 8.00 2.62 -18.65
C HIS A 221 7.82 3.39 -17.32
N GLN A 222 6.60 3.45 -16.79
CA GLN A 222 6.33 4.11 -15.51
C GLN A 222 6.86 3.25 -14.34
N ILE A 223 6.69 1.94 -14.41
CA ILE A 223 7.20 0.98 -13.43
C ILE A 223 8.73 1.09 -13.32
N VAL A 224 9.43 1.09 -14.45
CA VAL A 224 10.90 1.26 -14.49
C VAL A 224 11.31 2.62 -13.89
N GLY A 225 10.57 3.68 -14.22
CA GLY A 225 10.80 5.00 -13.62
C GLY A 225 10.58 5.03 -12.11
N MET A 226 9.57 4.32 -11.58
CA MET A 226 9.37 4.16 -10.14
C MET A 226 10.52 3.37 -9.50
N GLY A 227 10.91 2.23 -10.09
CA GLY A 227 12.05 1.44 -9.60
C GLY A 227 13.33 2.26 -9.51
N ALA A 228 13.65 3.01 -10.56
CA ALA A 228 14.83 3.89 -10.59
C ALA A 228 14.77 4.98 -9.51
N ALA A 229 13.59 5.59 -9.27
CA ALA A 229 13.42 6.57 -8.20
C ALA A 229 13.63 5.97 -6.80
N PHE A 230 13.15 4.75 -6.57
CA PHE A 230 13.35 4.02 -5.31
C PHE A 230 14.82 3.64 -5.12
N GLU A 231 15.53 3.23 -6.18
CA GLU A 231 16.96 2.91 -6.13
C GLU A 231 17.81 4.14 -5.79
N VAL A 232 17.50 5.31 -6.37
CA VAL A 232 18.21 6.57 -6.05
C VAL A 232 17.93 7.03 -4.62
N ALA A 233 16.75 6.73 -4.06
CA ALA A 233 16.36 7.10 -2.71
C ALA A 233 16.90 6.15 -1.62
N ARG A 234 17.47 5.00 -2.03
CA ARG A 234 18.08 3.99 -1.15
C ARG A 234 19.46 4.44 -0.65
#